data_58dc00e8e03fde2524a2af27409ed32e
#
_entry.id   58dc00e8e03fde2524a2af27409ed32e
#
_cell.length_a   1.000
_cell.length_b   1.000
_cell.length_c   1.000
_cell.angle_alpha   90.00
_cell.angle_beta   90.00
_cell.angle_gamma   90.00
#
_symmetry.space_group_name_H-M   'P 1'
#
loop_
_entity.id
_entity.type
_entity.pdbx_description
1 polymer ?
#
loop_
_entity_poly.entity_id
_entity_poly.type
_entity_poly.pdbx_seq_one_letter_code
_entity_poly.pdbx_strand_id
1 'polypeptide(L)'
;LQTTESNLVPVLITGTLVIVILIVFLFFFVIIYQRKMIKNQVDLRKLQDNKQADLLKAVFETQESERKRLAEDLHDSVGQVLSAIKLNLHRLDKSTVTQTAHPVLADTRRLADECIVEIRNIIHNVLPPVLTDYGLLEALEGLCNKIEETTGVKVEFKKHVSGLRFNSGIELAFYRIAQELFSNAIKHSSASAIHLTLTNEAGWLIMEFKDNGRGFNIEEVKHGFGLKNLESRVKLINGEIKIYTKPESGTITIIRVRQ
;
A
#
# COMPACT_ATOMS: atom_id res chain seq x y z
N LEU A 1 -54.39 -71.14 15.40
CA LEU A 1 -54.30 -69.94 14.54
C LEU A 1 -54.32 -68.61 15.35
N GLN A 2 -54.81 -68.57 16.60
CA GLN A 2 -54.93 -67.35 17.40
C GLN A 2 -53.61 -66.92 18.11
N THR A 3 -52.63 -67.78 18.23
CA THR A 3 -51.37 -67.52 18.97
C THR A 3 -50.30 -66.85 18.09
N THR A 4 -50.47 -66.86 16.76
CA THR A 4 -49.52 -66.22 15.81
C THR A 4 -49.79 -64.73 15.62
N GLU A 5 -51.04 -64.28 15.70
CA GLU A 5 -51.40 -62.87 15.56
C GLU A 5 -51.02 -62.02 16.78
N SER A 6 -51.04 -62.60 17.99
CA SER A 6 -50.70 -61.88 19.22
C SER A 6 -49.22 -61.45 19.30
N ASN A 7 -48.33 -62.10 18.57
CA ASN A 7 -46.92 -61.79 18.56
C ASN A 7 -46.48 -60.88 17.42
N LEU A 8 -47.32 -60.72 16.41
CA LEU A 8 -46.95 -59.92 15.25
C LEU A 8 -46.98 -58.40 15.51
N VAL A 9 -47.94 -57.94 16.30
CA VAL A 9 -48.08 -56.51 16.66
C VAL A 9 -46.92 -55.96 17.48
N PRO A 10 -46.47 -56.64 18.59
CA PRO A 10 -45.31 -56.16 19.34
C PRO A 10 -44.00 -56.21 18.51
N VAL A 11 -43.83 -57.18 17.59
CA VAL A 11 -42.66 -57.23 16.73
C VAL A 11 -42.63 -56.07 15.73
N LEU A 12 -43.79 -55.70 15.17
CA LEU A 12 -43.88 -54.52 14.29
C LEU A 12 -43.62 -53.22 15.04
N ILE A 13 -44.15 -53.06 16.25
CA ILE A 13 -43.93 -51.86 17.08
C ILE A 13 -42.43 -51.74 17.47
N THR A 14 -41.77 -52.83 17.89
CA THR A 14 -40.35 -52.77 18.21
C THR A 14 -39.48 -52.52 17.00
N GLY A 15 -39.82 -53.09 15.84
CA GLY A 15 -39.11 -52.85 14.58
C GLY A 15 -39.24 -51.38 14.11
N THR A 16 -40.43 -50.81 14.17
CA THR A 16 -40.65 -49.39 13.83
C THR A 16 -39.91 -48.45 14.81
N LEU A 17 -39.92 -48.77 16.09
CA LEU A 17 -39.22 -47.97 17.10
C LEU A 17 -37.69 -47.97 16.86
N VAL A 18 -37.11 -49.11 16.52
CA VAL A 18 -35.66 -49.21 16.18
C VAL A 18 -35.33 -48.37 14.95
N ILE A 19 -36.17 -48.44 13.91
CA ILE A 19 -35.99 -47.63 12.67
C ILE A 19 -36.04 -46.14 12.99
N VAL A 20 -37.00 -45.69 13.79
CA VAL A 20 -37.12 -44.27 14.17
C VAL A 20 -35.89 -43.81 14.98
N ILE A 21 -35.39 -44.61 15.90
CA ILE A 21 -34.16 -44.32 16.67
C ILE A 21 -32.96 -44.20 15.71
N LEU A 22 -32.82 -45.09 14.77
CA LEU A 22 -31.75 -45.03 13.77
C LEU A 22 -31.83 -43.79 12.91
N ILE A 23 -33.02 -43.38 12.45
CA ILE A 23 -33.22 -42.17 11.66
C ILE A 23 -32.84 -40.94 12.49
N VAL A 24 -33.28 -40.85 13.74
CA VAL A 24 -32.92 -39.74 14.64
C VAL A 24 -31.44 -39.70 14.89
N PHE A 25 -30.78 -40.86 15.14
CA PHE A 25 -29.34 -40.93 15.29
C PHE A 25 -28.61 -40.47 14.05
N LEU A 26 -29.02 -40.93 12.88
CA LEU A 26 -28.44 -40.52 11.59
C LEU A 26 -28.60 -39.00 11.35
N PHE A 27 -29.76 -38.47 11.68
CA PHE A 27 -30.02 -37.04 11.56
C PHE A 27 -29.07 -36.21 12.44
N PHE A 28 -28.93 -36.56 13.71
CA PHE A 28 -27.98 -35.89 14.60
C PHE A 28 -26.54 -36.09 14.17
N PHE A 29 -26.17 -37.26 13.69
CA PHE A 29 -24.83 -37.53 13.17
C PHE A 29 -24.50 -36.64 11.99
N VAL A 30 -25.42 -36.50 11.03
CA VAL A 30 -25.24 -35.61 9.86
C VAL A 30 -25.08 -34.18 10.29
N ILE A 31 -25.89 -33.68 11.24
CA ILE A 31 -25.80 -32.30 11.73
C ILE A 31 -24.43 -32.05 12.39
N ILE A 32 -23.99 -32.94 13.26
CA ILE A 32 -22.70 -32.82 13.95
C ILE A 32 -21.55 -32.83 12.91
N TYR A 33 -21.63 -33.74 11.95
CA TYR A 33 -20.62 -33.86 10.89
C TYR A 33 -20.57 -32.59 10.01
N GLN A 34 -21.73 -32.07 9.58
CA GLN A 34 -21.79 -30.83 8.81
C GLN A 34 -21.22 -29.63 9.60
N ARG A 35 -21.59 -29.48 10.89
CA ARG A 35 -21.05 -28.42 11.74
C ARG A 35 -19.54 -28.51 11.87
N LYS A 36 -18.97 -29.72 12.01
CA LYS A 36 -17.52 -29.95 12.06
C LYS A 36 -16.86 -29.59 10.74
N MET A 37 -17.46 -29.97 9.61
CA MET A 37 -16.95 -29.63 8.26
C MET A 37 -16.92 -28.12 8.04
N ILE A 38 -18.01 -27.42 8.36
CA ILE A 38 -18.08 -25.95 8.22
C ILE A 38 -17.03 -25.28 9.08
N LYS A 39 -16.88 -25.71 10.33
CA LYS A 39 -15.85 -25.17 11.23
C LYS A 39 -14.45 -25.37 10.67
N ASN A 40 -14.12 -26.57 10.22
CA ASN A 40 -12.82 -26.84 9.61
C ASN A 40 -12.56 -26.00 8.36
N GLN A 41 -13.57 -25.77 7.50
CA GLN A 41 -13.44 -24.90 6.34
C GLN A 41 -13.19 -23.44 6.73
N VAL A 42 -13.88 -22.94 7.75
CA VAL A 42 -13.65 -21.58 8.27
C VAL A 42 -12.24 -21.43 8.83
N ASP A 43 -11.78 -22.41 9.60
CA ASP A 43 -10.44 -22.38 10.19
C ASP A 43 -9.34 -22.46 9.12
N LEU A 44 -9.53 -23.29 8.09
CA LEU A 44 -8.62 -23.35 6.93
C LEU A 44 -8.57 -22.03 6.16
N ARG A 45 -9.72 -21.39 5.92
CA ARG A 45 -9.76 -20.06 5.26
C ARG A 45 -9.03 -19.03 6.09
N LYS A 46 -9.28 -18.95 7.38
CA LYS A 46 -8.56 -18.03 8.28
C LYS A 46 -7.04 -18.25 8.25
N LEU A 47 -6.61 -19.51 8.24
CA LEU A 47 -5.19 -19.84 8.14
C LEU A 47 -4.59 -19.39 6.78
N GLN A 48 -5.34 -19.57 5.69
CA GLN A 48 -4.92 -19.12 4.38
C GLN A 48 -4.84 -17.58 4.30
N ASP A 49 -5.85 -16.88 4.82
CA ASP A 49 -5.88 -15.42 4.86
C ASP A 49 -4.71 -14.86 5.67
N ASN A 50 -4.43 -15.46 6.84
CA ASN A 50 -3.29 -15.06 7.67
C ASN A 50 -1.95 -15.30 6.95
N LYS A 51 -1.76 -16.48 6.35
CA LYS A 51 -0.54 -16.76 5.57
C LYS A 51 -0.37 -15.80 4.40
N GLN A 52 -1.45 -15.46 3.72
CA GLN A 52 -1.40 -14.49 2.62
C GLN A 52 -1.03 -13.08 3.13
N ALA A 53 -1.55 -12.67 4.27
CA ALA A 53 -1.18 -11.41 4.91
C ALA A 53 0.30 -11.39 5.31
N ASP A 54 0.81 -12.47 5.92
CA ASP A 54 2.21 -12.60 6.31
C ASP A 54 3.16 -12.57 5.09
N LEU A 55 2.80 -13.25 4.01
CA LEU A 55 3.56 -13.22 2.75
C LEU A 55 3.60 -11.82 2.15
N LEU A 56 2.46 -11.11 2.09
CA LEU A 56 2.40 -9.74 1.60
C LEU A 56 3.26 -8.81 2.46
N LYS A 57 3.20 -8.97 3.78
CA LYS A 57 4.06 -8.23 4.72
C LYS A 57 5.54 -8.46 4.40
N ALA A 58 5.97 -9.71 4.30
CA ALA A 58 7.35 -10.05 3.98
C ALA A 58 7.80 -9.46 2.63
N VAL A 59 6.93 -9.49 1.62
CA VAL A 59 7.23 -8.89 0.30
C VAL A 59 7.41 -7.37 0.41
N PHE A 60 6.54 -6.67 1.14
CA PHE A 60 6.67 -5.22 1.29
C PHE A 60 7.91 -4.84 2.13
N GLU A 61 8.19 -5.55 3.20
CA GLU A 61 9.40 -5.34 4.02
C GLU A 61 10.68 -5.57 3.19
N THR A 62 10.71 -6.64 2.40
CA THR A 62 11.83 -6.94 1.49
C THR A 62 11.96 -5.84 0.42
N GLN A 63 10.86 -5.42 -0.19
CA GLN A 63 10.88 -4.36 -1.18
C GLN A 63 11.38 -3.03 -0.60
N GLU A 64 10.99 -2.68 0.61
CA GLU A 64 11.44 -1.44 1.25
C GLU A 64 12.89 -1.53 1.68
N SER A 65 13.33 -2.68 2.20
CA SER A 65 14.74 -2.96 2.50
C SER A 65 15.62 -2.87 1.24
N GLU A 66 15.18 -3.44 0.13
CA GLU A 66 15.90 -3.37 -1.15
C GLU A 66 15.95 -1.94 -1.70
N ARG A 67 14.86 -1.17 -1.57
CA ARG A 67 14.87 0.25 -1.91
C ARG A 67 15.89 1.02 -1.10
N LYS A 68 15.92 0.79 0.21
CA LYS A 68 16.90 1.44 1.10
C LYS A 68 18.32 1.10 0.67
N ARG A 69 18.62 -0.18 0.44
CA ARG A 69 19.91 -0.65 -0.02
C ARG A 69 20.33 0.00 -1.35
N LEU A 70 19.41 0.04 -2.32
CA LEU A 70 19.68 0.68 -3.62
C LEU A 70 19.96 2.18 -3.50
N ALA A 71 19.25 2.87 -2.60
CA ALA A 71 19.50 4.29 -2.35
C ALA A 71 20.87 4.54 -1.75
N GLU A 72 21.28 3.71 -0.78
CA GLU A 72 22.61 3.76 -0.16
C GLU A 72 23.71 3.43 -1.19
N ASP A 73 23.54 2.35 -1.98
CA ASP A 73 24.49 1.96 -3.04
C ASP A 73 24.64 3.05 -4.11
N LEU A 74 23.54 3.69 -4.53
CA LEU A 74 23.59 4.80 -5.49
C LEU A 74 24.29 6.03 -4.92
N HIS A 75 24.01 6.36 -3.66
CA HIS A 75 24.67 7.48 -3.00
C HIS A 75 26.18 7.27 -2.90
N ASP A 76 26.58 6.09 -2.47
CA ASP A 76 27.99 5.80 -2.15
C ASP A 76 28.84 5.56 -3.41
N SER A 77 28.29 4.85 -4.40
CA SER A 77 29.08 4.54 -5.61
C SER A 77 29.00 5.67 -6.64
N VAL A 78 27.80 6.01 -7.10
CA VAL A 78 27.62 6.92 -8.22
C VAL A 78 27.77 8.38 -7.78
N GLY A 79 27.23 8.73 -6.60
CA GLY A 79 27.33 10.07 -6.05
C GLY A 79 28.79 10.50 -5.79
N GLN A 80 29.60 9.59 -5.26
CA GLN A 80 31.04 9.83 -5.01
C GLN A 80 31.83 9.98 -6.31
N VAL A 81 31.60 9.09 -7.30
CA VAL A 81 32.29 9.14 -8.60
C VAL A 81 31.99 10.46 -9.32
N LEU A 82 30.70 10.88 -9.36
CA LEU A 82 30.31 12.15 -9.99
C LEU A 82 30.89 13.35 -9.26
N SER A 83 30.97 13.32 -7.94
CA SER A 83 31.61 14.36 -7.15
C SER A 83 33.10 14.47 -7.44
N ALA A 84 33.79 13.33 -7.62
CA ALA A 84 35.17 13.29 -8.04
C ALA A 84 35.40 13.84 -9.46
N ILE A 85 34.53 13.47 -10.40
CA ILE A 85 34.52 14.01 -11.77
C ILE A 85 34.36 15.53 -11.75
N LYS A 86 33.36 16.05 -11.02
CA LYS A 86 33.15 17.48 -10.83
C LYS A 86 34.36 18.21 -10.28
N LEU A 87 35.01 17.63 -9.28
CA LEU A 87 36.21 18.20 -8.68
C LEU A 87 37.40 18.24 -9.70
N ASN A 88 37.58 17.18 -10.47
CA ASN A 88 38.62 17.14 -11.51
C ASN A 88 38.36 18.14 -12.64
N LEU A 89 37.11 18.27 -13.08
CA LEU A 89 36.71 19.29 -14.05
C LEU A 89 36.98 20.71 -13.53
N HIS A 90 36.71 20.97 -12.24
CA HIS A 90 36.99 22.26 -11.63
C HIS A 90 38.50 22.56 -11.53
N ARG A 91 39.36 21.52 -11.31
CA ARG A 91 40.83 21.67 -11.33
C ARG A 91 41.34 21.97 -12.73
N LEU A 92 40.78 21.32 -13.76
CA LEU A 92 41.14 21.58 -15.16
C LEU A 92 40.74 23.01 -15.60
N ASP A 93 39.60 23.50 -15.15
CA ASP A 93 39.14 24.86 -15.46
C ASP A 93 40.04 25.96 -14.89
N LYS A 94 40.70 25.68 -13.76
CA LYS A 94 41.70 26.57 -13.15
C LYS A 94 43.14 26.44 -13.74
N SER A 95 43.41 25.38 -14.50
CA SER A 95 44.69 25.22 -15.20
C SER A 95 44.64 25.96 -16.54
N THR A 96 45.80 26.38 -17.04
CA THR A 96 45.95 27.11 -18.32
C THR A 96 45.55 26.21 -19.50
N VAL A 97 44.24 26.06 -19.72
CA VAL A 97 43.68 25.27 -20.82
C VAL A 97 43.58 26.18 -22.07
N THR A 98 43.96 25.65 -23.22
CA THR A 98 43.85 26.31 -24.51
C THR A 98 42.40 26.77 -24.74
N GLN A 99 42.21 28.00 -25.32
CA GLN A 99 40.87 28.61 -25.56
C GLN A 99 39.86 27.67 -26.24
N THR A 100 40.30 26.69 -27.00
CA THR A 100 39.45 25.72 -27.71
C THR A 100 38.89 24.61 -26.82
N ALA A 101 39.45 24.35 -25.65
CA ALA A 101 38.97 23.31 -24.72
C ALA A 101 37.96 23.84 -23.68
N HIS A 102 37.84 25.15 -23.53
CA HIS A 102 36.98 25.80 -22.55
C HIS A 102 35.47 25.48 -22.73
N PRO A 103 34.87 25.47 -23.94
CA PRO A 103 33.45 25.12 -24.12
C PRO A 103 33.17 23.67 -23.79
N VAL A 104 34.06 22.73 -24.18
CA VAL A 104 33.87 21.29 -23.91
C VAL A 104 33.95 21.01 -22.41
N LEU A 105 34.86 21.69 -21.70
CA LEU A 105 35.01 21.57 -20.25
C LEU A 105 33.76 22.09 -19.51
N ALA A 106 33.23 23.23 -19.95
CA ALA A 106 32.01 23.83 -19.41
C ALA A 106 30.79 22.91 -19.62
N ASP A 107 30.64 22.33 -20.81
CA ASP A 107 29.57 21.38 -21.10
C ASP A 107 29.69 20.09 -20.27
N THR A 108 30.89 19.54 -20.15
CA THR A 108 31.13 18.34 -19.35
C THR A 108 30.80 18.58 -17.88
N ARG A 109 31.15 19.75 -17.35
CA ARG A 109 30.79 20.16 -15.99
C ARG A 109 29.29 20.27 -15.79
N ARG A 110 28.57 20.89 -16.73
CA ARG A 110 27.12 21.00 -16.70
C ARG A 110 26.46 19.62 -16.70
N LEU A 111 26.91 18.72 -17.57
CA LEU A 111 26.40 17.33 -17.61
C LEU A 111 26.67 16.58 -16.30
N ALA A 112 27.81 16.76 -15.67
CA ALA A 112 28.11 16.16 -14.37
C ALA A 112 27.17 16.70 -13.26
N ASP A 113 26.92 18.02 -13.26
CA ASP A 113 25.98 18.64 -12.32
C ASP A 113 24.55 18.13 -12.54
N GLU A 114 24.08 18.01 -13.80
CA GLU A 114 22.80 17.42 -14.15
C GLU A 114 22.68 15.95 -13.69
N CYS A 115 23.70 15.14 -13.89
CA CYS A 115 23.74 13.76 -13.40
C CYS A 115 23.65 13.67 -11.87
N ILE A 116 24.36 14.55 -11.14
CA ILE A 116 24.30 14.60 -9.68
C ILE A 116 22.87 14.92 -9.22
N VAL A 117 22.22 15.88 -9.85
CA VAL A 117 20.82 16.24 -9.55
C VAL A 117 19.88 15.06 -9.82
N GLU A 118 20.05 14.38 -10.97
CA GLU A 118 19.23 13.24 -11.35
C GLU A 118 19.35 12.07 -10.37
N ILE A 119 20.58 11.74 -9.97
CA ILE A 119 20.83 10.68 -8.98
C ILE A 119 20.23 11.05 -7.62
N ARG A 120 20.38 12.29 -7.17
CA ARG A 120 19.70 12.75 -5.96
C ARG A 120 18.19 12.58 -6.05
N ASN A 121 17.60 12.94 -7.19
CA ASN A 121 16.17 12.75 -7.44
C ASN A 121 15.75 11.28 -7.36
N ILE A 122 16.55 10.37 -7.91
CA ILE A 122 16.32 8.92 -7.82
C ILE A 122 16.38 8.46 -6.35
N ILE A 123 17.43 8.83 -5.62
CA ILE A 123 17.59 8.50 -4.20
C ILE A 123 16.40 9.03 -3.37
N HIS A 124 16.01 10.28 -3.58
CA HIS A 124 14.86 10.91 -2.89
C HIS A 124 13.53 10.20 -3.20
N ASN A 125 13.36 9.65 -4.40
CA ASN A 125 12.17 8.88 -4.75
C ASN A 125 12.18 7.48 -4.12
N VAL A 126 13.36 6.89 -3.99
CA VAL A 126 13.57 5.54 -3.44
C VAL A 126 13.49 5.56 -1.91
N LEU A 127 14.19 6.46 -1.25
CA LEU A 127 14.17 6.65 0.21
C LEU A 127 14.14 8.16 0.50
N PRO A 128 12.98 8.74 0.88
CA PRO A 128 12.91 10.17 1.14
C PRO A 128 13.59 10.50 2.48
N PRO A 129 14.78 11.16 2.48
CA PRO A 129 15.46 11.55 3.72
C PRO A 129 14.59 12.46 4.57
N VAL A 130 13.79 13.30 3.94
CA VAL A 130 12.85 14.22 4.59
C VAL A 130 11.88 13.47 5.52
N LEU A 131 11.45 12.26 5.15
CA LEU A 131 10.59 11.46 6.02
C LEU A 131 11.32 11.00 7.28
N THR A 132 12.58 10.59 7.15
CA THR A 132 13.39 10.12 8.27
C THR A 132 13.78 11.27 9.21
N ASP A 133 14.20 12.40 8.64
CA ASP A 133 14.78 13.52 9.37
C ASP A 133 13.72 14.48 9.93
N TYR A 134 12.69 14.77 9.12
CA TYR A 134 11.68 15.79 9.44
C TYR A 134 10.26 15.22 9.66
N GLY A 135 10.02 13.96 9.29
CA GLY A 135 8.74 13.27 9.53
C GLY A 135 7.73 13.40 8.39
N LEU A 136 6.54 12.85 8.66
CA LEU A 136 5.50 12.66 7.65
C LEU A 136 4.96 13.98 7.07
N LEU A 137 4.77 15.00 7.91
CA LEU A 137 4.17 16.27 7.49
C LEU A 137 5.01 16.96 6.41
N GLU A 138 6.30 17.14 6.71
CA GLU A 138 7.24 17.78 5.79
C GLU A 138 7.46 16.94 4.52
N ALA A 139 7.49 15.61 4.67
CA ALA A 139 7.62 14.72 3.52
C ALA A 139 6.40 14.78 2.59
N LEU A 140 5.18 14.84 3.13
CA LEU A 140 3.96 15.00 2.34
C LEU A 140 3.87 16.38 1.68
N GLU A 141 4.27 17.44 2.37
CA GLU A 141 4.31 18.79 1.79
C GLU A 141 5.28 18.86 0.61
N GLY A 142 6.50 18.33 0.79
CA GLY A 142 7.47 18.23 -0.29
C GLY A 142 6.98 17.39 -1.48
N LEU A 143 6.24 16.31 -1.21
CA LEU A 143 5.61 15.50 -2.25
C LEU A 143 4.54 16.28 -3.01
N CYS A 144 3.67 17.01 -2.31
CA CYS A 144 2.62 17.84 -2.91
C CYS A 144 3.20 18.92 -3.82
N ASN A 145 4.20 19.68 -3.33
CA ASN A 145 4.88 20.72 -4.11
C ASN A 145 5.53 20.15 -5.36
N LYS A 146 6.24 19.03 -5.23
CA LYS A 146 6.87 18.35 -6.38
C LYS A 146 5.86 17.92 -7.43
N ILE A 147 4.71 17.38 -7.04
CA ILE A 147 3.65 16.97 -7.95
C ILE A 147 3.09 18.20 -8.70
N GLU A 148 2.79 19.26 -7.98
CA GLU A 148 2.28 20.50 -8.59
C GLU A 148 3.27 21.09 -9.60
N GLU A 149 4.55 21.20 -9.24
CA GLU A 149 5.61 21.71 -10.11
C GLU A 149 5.82 20.86 -11.37
N THR A 150 5.78 19.53 -11.23
CA THR A 150 6.11 18.63 -12.35
C THR A 150 4.95 18.34 -13.28
N THR A 151 3.71 18.41 -12.79
CA THR A 151 2.51 18.01 -13.56
C THR A 151 1.59 19.17 -13.89
N GLY A 152 1.71 20.30 -13.20
CA GLY A 152 0.80 21.43 -13.31
C GLY A 152 -0.58 21.20 -12.68
N VAL A 153 -0.81 20.05 -12.04
CA VAL A 153 -2.04 19.76 -11.28
C VAL A 153 -2.01 20.53 -9.97
N LYS A 154 -3.06 21.28 -9.66
CA LYS A 154 -3.15 22.01 -8.39
C LYS A 154 -3.25 21.04 -7.21
N VAL A 155 -2.37 21.20 -6.20
CA VAL A 155 -2.36 20.35 -5.01
C VAL A 155 -2.52 21.20 -3.77
N GLU A 156 -3.62 20.99 -3.04
CA GLU A 156 -3.84 21.62 -1.73
C GLU A 156 -3.56 20.61 -0.61
N PHE A 157 -2.61 20.93 0.28
CA PHE A 157 -2.34 20.13 1.46
C PHE A 157 -2.80 20.82 2.74
N LYS A 158 -3.75 20.18 3.46
CA LYS A 158 -4.27 20.67 4.75
C LYS A 158 -3.75 19.82 5.91
N LYS A 159 -3.17 20.48 6.90
CA LYS A 159 -2.61 19.86 8.10
C LYS A 159 -3.46 20.21 9.33
N HIS A 160 -4.18 19.23 9.86
CA HIS A 160 -4.93 19.35 11.12
C HIS A 160 -4.39 18.38 12.15
N VAL A 161 -3.07 18.48 12.39
CA VAL A 161 -2.32 17.54 13.21
C VAL A 161 -1.60 18.28 14.30
N SER A 162 -1.80 17.85 15.55
CA SER A 162 -1.01 18.24 16.70
C SER A 162 0.05 17.16 16.95
N GLY A 163 1.33 17.51 16.72
CA GLY A 163 2.47 16.60 16.85
C GLY A 163 3.26 16.50 15.55
N LEU A 164 4.59 16.36 15.70
CA LEU A 164 5.49 16.37 14.56
C LEU A 164 5.89 14.97 14.09
N ARG A 165 5.72 13.95 14.93
CA ARG A 165 6.19 12.59 14.65
C ARG A 165 5.17 11.54 15.04
N PHE A 166 5.13 10.48 14.24
CA PHE A 166 4.33 9.28 14.45
C PHE A 166 5.25 8.06 14.51
N ASN A 167 4.69 6.87 14.72
CA ASN A 167 5.46 5.64 14.57
C ASN A 167 6.05 5.54 13.15
N SER A 168 7.35 5.24 13.05
CA SER A 168 8.08 5.23 11.76
C SER A 168 7.45 4.33 10.70
N GLY A 169 6.86 3.19 11.11
CA GLY A 169 6.14 2.31 10.21
C GLY A 169 4.85 2.94 9.67
N ILE A 170 4.14 3.71 10.50
CA ILE A 170 2.95 4.46 10.08
C ILE A 170 3.35 5.60 9.14
N GLU A 171 4.38 6.38 9.50
CA GLU A 171 4.88 7.48 8.65
C GLU A 171 5.26 6.98 7.25
N LEU A 172 6.04 5.90 7.19
CA LEU A 172 6.45 5.29 5.93
C LEU A 172 5.26 4.76 5.12
N ALA A 173 4.34 4.06 5.76
CA ALA A 173 3.16 3.53 5.09
C ALA A 173 2.28 4.66 4.51
N PHE A 174 2.01 5.72 5.30
CA PHE A 174 1.23 6.87 4.85
C PHE A 174 1.90 7.60 3.69
N TYR A 175 3.21 7.79 3.75
CA TYR A 175 3.97 8.39 2.66
C TYR A 175 3.88 7.56 1.37
N ARG A 176 4.09 6.22 1.46
CA ARG A 176 3.98 5.32 0.31
C ARG A 176 2.57 5.24 -0.27
N ILE A 177 1.56 5.28 0.59
CA ILE A 177 0.16 5.33 0.16
C ILE A 177 -0.11 6.64 -0.58
N ALA A 178 0.35 7.78 -0.06
CA ALA A 178 0.21 9.07 -0.74
C ALA A 178 0.90 9.05 -2.12
N GLN A 179 2.12 8.53 -2.22
CA GLN A 179 2.81 8.36 -3.51
C GLN A 179 1.99 7.56 -4.52
N GLU A 180 1.38 6.46 -4.09
CA GLU A 180 0.55 5.61 -4.95
C GLU A 180 -0.74 6.33 -5.37
N LEU A 181 -1.40 7.04 -4.44
CA LEU A 181 -2.61 7.81 -4.74
C LEU A 181 -2.33 8.94 -5.73
N PHE A 182 -1.23 9.69 -5.57
CA PHE A 182 -0.80 10.70 -6.54
C PHE A 182 -0.48 10.07 -7.89
N SER A 183 0.25 8.96 -7.93
CA SER A 183 0.56 8.24 -9.18
C SER A 183 -0.72 7.81 -9.91
N ASN A 184 -1.71 7.29 -9.17
CA ASN A 184 -2.99 6.86 -9.73
C ASN A 184 -3.80 8.06 -10.24
N ALA A 185 -3.84 9.17 -9.52
CA ALA A 185 -4.52 10.38 -9.95
C ALA A 185 -3.89 10.95 -11.24
N ILE A 186 -2.56 11.03 -11.32
CA ILE A 186 -1.86 11.54 -12.50
C ILE A 186 -2.05 10.63 -13.71
N LYS A 187 -1.90 9.31 -13.54
CA LYS A 187 -1.93 8.35 -14.65
C LYS A 187 -3.32 8.06 -15.17
N HIS A 188 -4.32 8.08 -14.27
CA HIS A 188 -5.62 7.48 -14.56
C HIS A 188 -6.81 8.43 -14.41
N SER A 189 -6.72 9.49 -13.60
CA SER A 189 -7.90 10.30 -13.30
C SER A 189 -8.08 11.51 -14.21
N SER A 190 -7.01 12.00 -14.86
CA SER A 190 -7.02 13.29 -15.58
C SER A 190 -7.48 14.46 -14.69
N ALA A 191 -7.17 14.38 -13.39
CA ALA A 191 -7.54 15.41 -12.42
C ALA A 191 -6.79 16.71 -12.69
N SER A 192 -7.46 17.84 -12.50
CA SER A 192 -6.86 19.19 -12.52
C SER A 192 -6.55 19.72 -11.12
N ALA A 193 -7.16 19.12 -10.09
CA ALA A 193 -6.95 19.49 -8.69
C ALA A 193 -7.00 18.25 -7.78
N ILE A 194 -6.12 18.26 -6.77
CA ILE A 194 -6.02 17.23 -5.74
C ILE A 194 -6.01 17.91 -4.37
N HIS A 195 -6.75 17.37 -3.44
CA HIS A 195 -6.75 17.80 -2.04
C HIS A 195 -6.25 16.64 -1.18
N LEU A 196 -5.21 16.89 -0.40
CA LEU A 196 -4.70 15.98 0.61
C LEU A 196 -4.94 16.61 1.99
N THR A 197 -5.60 15.90 2.87
CA THR A 197 -5.82 16.35 4.23
C THR A 197 -5.27 15.31 5.20
N LEU A 198 -4.48 15.74 6.18
CA LEU A 198 -4.01 14.91 7.28
C LEU A 198 -4.57 15.43 8.58
N THR A 199 -5.30 14.59 9.31
CA THR A 199 -5.96 14.92 10.57
C THR A 199 -5.54 13.95 11.65
N ASN A 200 -5.26 14.47 12.86
CA ASN A 200 -5.08 13.64 14.05
C ASN A 200 -6.21 13.96 15.02
N GLU A 201 -7.16 13.06 15.16
CA GLU A 201 -8.35 13.27 15.96
C GLU A 201 -8.77 12.01 16.71
N ALA A 202 -9.09 12.15 17.99
CA ALA A 202 -9.57 11.08 18.87
C ALA A 202 -8.68 9.80 18.87
N GLY A 203 -7.35 9.94 18.74
CA GLY A 203 -6.40 8.82 18.69
C GLY A 203 -6.32 8.13 17.33
N TRP A 204 -6.88 8.76 16.30
CA TRP A 204 -6.77 8.29 14.91
C TRP A 204 -5.95 9.28 14.07
N LEU A 205 -5.00 8.77 13.32
CA LEU A 205 -4.39 9.48 12.22
C LEU A 205 -5.20 9.17 10.95
N ILE A 206 -5.72 10.20 10.32
CA ILE A 206 -6.61 10.10 9.17
C ILE A 206 -5.99 10.86 8.01
N MET A 207 -5.87 10.19 6.86
CA MET A 207 -5.50 10.81 5.59
C MET A 207 -6.70 10.74 4.65
N GLU A 208 -7.13 11.89 4.16
CA GLU A 208 -8.11 12.02 3.10
C GLU A 208 -7.42 12.54 1.85
N PHE A 209 -7.54 11.79 0.76
CA PHE A 209 -7.06 12.15 -0.56
C PHE A 209 -8.25 12.26 -1.50
N LYS A 210 -8.40 13.42 -2.13
CA LYS A 210 -9.52 13.70 -3.04
C LYS A 210 -8.99 14.25 -4.36
N ASP A 211 -9.35 13.66 -5.47
CA ASP A 211 -9.14 14.18 -6.81
C ASP A 211 -10.47 14.54 -7.50
N ASN A 212 -10.43 15.49 -8.40
CA ASN A 212 -11.57 15.90 -9.20
C ASN A 212 -11.58 15.28 -10.61
N GLY A 213 -10.92 14.13 -10.77
CA GLY A 213 -10.79 13.48 -12.08
C GLY A 213 -12.04 12.71 -12.50
N ARG A 214 -11.86 11.85 -13.51
CA ARG A 214 -12.98 11.08 -14.12
C ARG A 214 -13.57 10.00 -13.22
N GLY A 215 -12.95 9.68 -12.07
CA GLY A 215 -13.38 8.56 -11.26
C GLY A 215 -13.38 7.22 -12.00
N PHE A 216 -13.96 6.19 -11.41
CA PHE A 216 -14.06 4.85 -12.00
C PHE A 216 -15.18 4.02 -11.37
N ASN A 217 -15.54 2.91 -12.03
CA ASN A 217 -16.43 1.92 -11.43
C ASN A 217 -15.62 0.97 -10.54
N ILE A 218 -15.84 1.02 -9.22
CA ILE A 218 -15.07 0.25 -8.23
C ILE A 218 -15.22 -1.26 -8.44
N GLU A 219 -16.34 -1.72 -8.94
CA GLU A 219 -16.62 -3.14 -9.17
C GLU A 219 -15.77 -3.72 -10.31
N GLU A 220 -15.51 -2.92 -11.36
CA GLU A 220 -14.68 -3.31 -12.49
C GLU A 220 -13.19 -3.34 -12.14
N VAL A 221 -12.76 -2.48 -11.21
CA VAL A 221 -11.34 -2.30 -10.83
C VAL A 221 -10.95 -3.10 -9.58
N LYS A 222 -11.91 -3.71 -8.88
CA LYS A 222 -11.68 -4.52 -7.64
C LYS A 222 -10.56 -5.55 -7.76
N HIS A 223 -10.20 -5.97 -8.97
CA HIS A 223 -9.11 -6.91 -9.23
C HIS A 223 -7.80 -6.26 -9.68
N GLY A 224 -7.74 -4.93 -9.76
CA GLY A 224 -6.53 -4.19 -10.14
C GLY A 224 -5.43 -4.29 -9.07
N PHE A 225 -4.17 -4.44 -9.52
CA PHE A 225 -3.02 -4.54 -8.63
C PHE A 225 -2.84 -3.31 -7.74
N GLY A 226 -3.16 -2.10 -8.22
CA GLY A 226 -3.00 -0.85 -7.46
C GLY A 226 -3.86 -0.77 -6.21
N LEU A 227 -5.16 -1.08 -6.31
CA LEU A 227 -6.07 -1.08 -5.16
C LEU A 227 -5.71 -2.15 -4.14
N LYS A 228 -5.36 -3.36 -4.59
CA LYS A 228 -4.89 -4.43 -3.70
C LYS A 228 -3.61 -4.05 -2.96
N ASN A 229 -2.69 -3.36 -3.62
CA ASN A 229 -1.46 -2.87 -2.99
C ASN A 229 -1.77 -1.82 -1.91
N LEU A 230 -2.67 -0.87 -2.19
CA LEU A 230 -3.12 0.11 -1.20
C LEU A 230 -3.77 -0.57 0.00
N GLU A 231 -4.75 -1.46 -0.21
CA GLU A 231 -5.41 -2.21 0.85
C GLU A 231 -4.41 -3.02 1.70
N SER A 232 -3.44 -3.67 1.05
CA SER A 232 -2.42 -4.47 1.73
C SER A 232 -1.52 -3.59 2.60
N ARG A 233 -1.06 -2.42 2.09
CA ARG A 233 -0.25 -1.47 2.87
C ARG A 233 -1.01 -0.92 4.08
N VAL A 234 -2.29 -0.61 3.91
CA VAL A 234 -3.13 -0.14 5.02
C VAL A 234 -3.32 -1.23 6.08
N LYS A 235 -3.52 -2.49 5.67
CA LYS A 235 -3.60 -3.64 6.58
C LYS A 235 -2.32 -3.86 7.39
N LEU A 236 -1.13 -3.64 6.79
CA LEU A 236 0.16 -3.79 7.49
C LEU A 236 0.31 -2.88 8.70
N ILE A 237 -0.34 -1.73 8.69
CA ILE A 237 -0.35 -0.77 9.82
C ILE A 237 -1.62 -0.89 10.67
N ASN A 238 -2.37 -1.99 10.55
CA ASN A 238 -3.67 -2.20 11.19
C ASN A 238 -4.65 -1.04 10.95
N GLY A 239 -4.60 -0.46 9.76
CA GLY A 239 -5.45 0.64 9.33
C GLY A 239 -6.70 0.17 8.60
N GLU A 240 -7.56 1.13 8.30
CA GLU A 240 -8.76 0.96 7.50
C GLU A 240 -8.72 1.90 6.29
N ILE A 241 -9.21 1.42 5.15
CA ILE A 241 -9.34 2.21 3.92
C ILE A 241 -10.78 2.22 3.44
N LYS A 242 -11.24 3.38 2.99
CA LYS A 242 -12.53 3.54 2.29
C LYS A 242 -12.29 4.35 1.03
N ILE A 243 -12.85 3.89 -0.08
CA ILE A 243 -12.75 4.53 -1.38
C ILE A 243 -14.16 4.83 -1.88
N TYR A 244 -14.41 6.09 -2.18
CA TYR A 244 -15.64 6.59 -2.77
C TYR A 244 -15.33 7.14 -4.15
N THR A 245 -15.87 6.51 -5.17
CA THR A 245 -15.64 6.90 -6.57
C THR A 245 -16.84 6.50 -7.42
N LYS A 246 -17.13 7.32 -8.43
CA LYS A 246 -18.10 7.04 -9.49
C LYS A 246 -17.55 7.65 -10.78
N PRO A 247 -17.88 7.10 -11.95
CA PRO A 247 -17.56 7.73 -13.21
C PRO A 247 -17.97 9.22 -13.21
N GLU A 248 -17.11 10.07 -13.73
CA GLU A 248 -17.24 11.53 -13.85
C GLU A 248 -17.39 12.31 -12.53
N SER A 249 -17.04 11.69 -11.38
CA SER A 249 -17.24 12.32 -10.06
C SER A 249 -15.96 12.41 -9.23
N GLY A 250 -14.79 12.07 -9.81
CA GLY A 250 -13.53 12.00 -9.09
C GLY A 250 -13.45 10.83 -8.11
N THR A 251 -12.43 10.86 -7.24
CA THR A 251 -12.21 9.82 -6.25
C THR A 251 -11.90 10.44 -4.89
N ILE A 252 -12.47 9.87 -3.83
CA ILE A 252 -12.13 10.19 -2.44
C ILE A 252 -11.64 8.91 -1.78
N THR A 253 -10.40 8.93 -1.28
CA THR A 253 -9.81 7.83 -0.51
C THR A 253 -9.56 8.30 0.91
N ILE A 254 -10.09 7.58 1.88
CA ILE A 254 -9.92 7.85 3.31
C ILE A 254 -9.20 6.68 3.94
N ILE A 255 -8.05 6.95 4.57
CA ILE A 255 -7.26 5.98 5.31
C ILE A 255 -7.18 6.43 6.76
N ARG A 256 -7.40 5.50 7.68
CA ARG A 256 -7.27 5.77 9.10
C ARG A 256 -6.52 4.67 9.82
N VAL A 257 -5.67 5.07 10.78
CA VAL A 257 -4.92 4.16 11.64
C VAL A 257 -5.01 4.64 13.08
N ARG A 258 -5.09 3.71 14.00
CA ARG A 258 -5.06 4.03 15.44
C ARG A 258 -3.60 4.26 15.86
N GLN A 259 -3.38 5.34 16.60
CA GLN A 259 -2.06 5.69 17.16
C GLN A 259 -1.80 4.98 18.48
#